data_0d672b54abde094f070fa0916a4f25ae
#
_entry.id   0d672b54abde094f070fa0916a4f25ae
#
_cell.length_a   1.000
_cell.length_b   1.000
_cell.length_c   1.000
_cell.angle_alpha   90.00
_cell.angle_beta   90.00
_cell.angle_gamma   90.00
#
_symmetry.space_group_name_H-M   'P 1'
#
loop_
_entity.id
_entity.type
_entity.pdbx_description
1 polymer ?
#
loop_
_entity_poly.entity_id
_entity_poly.type
_entity_poly.pdbx_seq_one_letter_code
_entity_poly.pdbx_strand_id
1 'polypeptide(L)'
;MIRSSLIPALVTALWAGPLFADCPAPADTRAELLGLFADAQSAETFTDGRRASQAMWQVWLRAPDEAAQEVLDAGMRKRDSYDFLGALAAFDRLVAYCPEYAEGFNQRAYIHFLRQDYAKALVDLDAALALQPLHVAAQSGRALTLMNLGQLSAARKQLLEAVENNPWLSEAALLAKGAPLGPQGEDL
;
A
#
# COMPACT_ATOMS: atom_id res chain seq x y z
N MET A 1 49.60 37.79 50.12
CA MET A 1 49.63 36.63 49.19
C MET A 1 48.18 36.24 48.91
N ILE A 2 47.63 36.71 47.77
CA ILE A 2 46.22 36.43 47.33
C ILE A 2 46.30 35.36 46.24
N ARG A 3 45.77 34.15 46.52
CA ARG A 3 45.69 33.08 45.57
C ARG A 3 44.38 33.23 44.80
N SER A 4 44.46 33.62 43.52
CA SER A 4 43.33 33.62 42.59
C SER A 4 43.10 32.20 42.13
N SER A 5 41.97 31.62 42.50
CA SER A 5 41.49 30.34 41.94
C SER A 5 40.70 30.60 40.64
N LEU A 6 41.26 30.17 39.52
CA LEU A 6 40.58 30.12 38.24
C LEU A 6 39.66 28.87 38.18
N ILE A 7 38.36 29.07 38.11
CA ILE A 7 37.37 28.01 37.88
C ILE A 7 37.26 27.84 36.37
N PRO A 8 37.48 26.65 35.78
CA PRO A 8 37.26 26.43 34.37
C PRO A 8 35.75 26.35 34.08
N ALA A 9 35.28 27.22 33.22
CA ALA A 9 33.90 27.14 32.69
C ALA A 9 33.78 25.92 31.78
N LEU A 10 32.94 24.96 32.17
CA LEU A 10 32.61 23.79 31.36
C LEU A 10 31.61 24.25 30.29
N VAL A 11 32.07 24.40 29.04
CA VAL A 11 31.21 24.65 27.88
C VAL A 11 30.62 23.31 27.43
N THR A 12 29.38 23.02 27.82
CA THR A 12 28.60 21.90 27.27
C THR A 12 28.10 22.27 25.87
N ALA A 13 28.78 21.77 24.84
CA ALA A 13 28.29 21.85 23.46
C ALA A 13 27.06 20.95 23.32
N LEU A 14 25.87 21.55 23.22
CA LEU A 14 24.65 20.88 22.81
C LEU A 14 24.81 20.52 21.32
N TRP A 15 25.06 19.26 21.03
CA TRP A 15 24.97 18.73 19.68
C TRP A 15 23.48 18.63 19.33
N ALA A 16 22.94 19.64 18.64
CA ALA A 16 21.70 19.49 17.91
C ALA A 16 22.00 18.61 16.69
N GLY A 17 21.72 17.31 16.79
CA GLY A 17 21.68 16.43 15.62
C GLY A 17 20.65 16.95 14.60
N PRO A 18 20.78 16.63 13.31
CA PRO A 18 19.77 17.00 12.34
C PRO A 18 18.42 16.40 12.81
N LEU A 19 17.43 17.27 13.03
CA LEU A 19 16.05 16.90 13.16
C LEU A 19 15.62 16.42 11.76
N PHE A 20 15.76 15.13 11.49
CA PHE A 20 14.99 14.54 10.39
C PHE A 20 13.53 14.67 10.85
N ALA A 21 12.73 15.41 10.08
CA ALA A 21 11.30 15.43 10.30
C ALA A 21 10.80 14.00 10.07
N ASP A 22 10.25 13.39 11.11
CA ASP A 22 9.58 12.10 10.97
C ASP A 22 8.34 12.28 10.08
N CYS A 23 8.03 11.28 9.27
CA CYS A 23 6.81 11.28 8.48
C CYS A 23 5.60 11.44 9.41
N PRO A 24 4.70 12.39 9.14
CA PRO A 24 3.48 12.54 9.94
C PRO A 24 2.58 11.31 9.79
N ALA A 25 1.73 11.06 10.79
CA ALA A 25 0.74 9.99 10.70
C ALA A 25 -0.19 10.22 9.50
N PRO A 26 -0.52 9.17 8.72
CA PRO A 26 -1.49 9.27 7.63
C PRO A 26 -2.85 9.77 8.13
N ALA A 27 -3.57 10.51 7.30
CA ALA A 27 -4.92 10.96 7.62
C ALA A 27 -5.87 9.75 7.82
N ASP A 28 -6.80 9.86 8.75
CA ASP A 28 -7.87 8.86 8.87
C ASP A 28 -8.85 9.01 7.70
N THR A 29 -8.77 8.06 6.77
CA THR A 29 -9.59 8.01 5.56
C THR A 29 -10.74 7.00 5.66
N ARG A 30 -10.94 6.38 6.82
CA ARG A 30 -11.88 5.27 7.00
C ARG A 30 -13.32 5.64 6.60
N ALA A 31 -13.80 6.78 7.07
CA ALA A 31 -15.19 7.20 6.79
C ALA A 31 -15.39 7.49 5.29
N GLU A 32 -14.40 8.12 4.64
CA GLU A 32 -14.41 8.40 3.21
C GLU A 32 -14.41 7.10 2.39
N LEU A 33 -13.55 6.14 2.72
CA LEU A 33 -13.50 4.85 2.03
C LEU A 33 -14.79 4.04 2.19
N LEU A 34 -15.40 4.03 3.39
CA LEU A 34 -16.68 3.35 3.61
C LEU A 34 -17.80 3.94 2.74
N GLY A 35 -17.81 5.27 2.55
CA GLY A 35 -18.72 5.92 1.60
C GLY A 35 -18.49 5.45 0.16
N LEU A 36 -17.25 5.41 -0.28
CA LEU A 36 -16.87 4.96 -1.63
C LEU A 36 -17.16 3.46 -1.86
N PHE A 37 -17.07 2.63 -0.82
CA PHE A 37 -17.49 1.23 -0.92
C PHE A 37 -19.00 1.12 -1.11
N ALA A 38 -19.79 1.91 -0.36
CA ALA A 38 -21.24 1.96 -0.54
C ALA A 38 -21.61 2.44 -1.96
N ASP A 39 -20.91 3.44 -2.48
CA ASP A 39 -21.08 3.90 -3.86
C ASP A 39 -20.77 2.79 -4.88
N ALA A 40 -19.68 2.05 -4.68
CA ALA A 40 -19.32 0.94 -5.56
C ALA A 40 -20.33 -0.20 -5.49
N GLN A 41 -20.79 -0.55 -4.29
CA GLN A 41 -21.77 -1.63 -4.08
C GLN A 41 -23.15 -1.29 -4.63
N SER A 42 -23.55 -0.02 -4.61
CA SER A 42 -24.84 0.46 -5.12
C SER A 42 -24.80 0.88 -6.60
N ALA A 43 -23.63 0.88 -7.24
CA ALA A 43 -23.48 1.28 -8.62
C ALA A 43 -24.23 0.31 -9.56
N GLU A 44 -25.10 0.85 -10.42
CA GLU A 44 -25.88 0.09 -11.38
C GLU A 44 -25.17 -0.06 -12.73
N THR A 45 -24.19 0.82 -13.00
CA THR A 45 -23.46 0.82 -14.28
C THR A 45 -21.96 0.61 -14.07
N PHE A 46 -21.31 0.03 -15.06
CA PHE A 46 -19.86 -0.11 -15.10
C PHE A 46 -19.13 1.25 -14.95
N THR A 47 -19.70 2.31 -15.52
CA THR A 47 -19.14 3.65 -15.45
C THR A 47 -19.14 4.18 -14.01
N ASP A 48 -20.24 3.99 -13.29
CA ASP A 48 -20.36 4.45 -11.91
C ASP A 48 -19.47 3.64 -10.97
N GLY A 49 -19.43 2.31 -11.13
CA GLY A 49 -18.52 1.45 -10.37
C GLY A 49 -17.05 1.78 -10.60
N ARG A 50 -16.67 2.06 -11.86
CA ARG A 50 -15.31 2.53 -12.16
C ARG A 50 -15.00 3.90 -11.55
N ARG A 51 -15.98 4.81 -11.51
CA ARG A 51 -15.81 6.11 -10.86
C ARG A 51 -15.54 5.95 -9.37
N ALA A 52 -16.31 5.11 -8.68
CA ALA A 52 -16.08 4.79 -7.27
C ALA A 52 -14.69 4.16 -7.04
N SER A 53 -14.29 3.21 -7.89
CA SER A 53 -12.95 2.59 -7.82
C SER A 53 -11.82 3.62 -8.02
N GLN A 54 -11.97 4.55 -8.96
CA GLN A 54 -10.99 5.62 -9.17
C GLN A 54 -10.92 6.59 -7.99
N ALA A 55 -12.06 6.90 -7.37
CA ALA A 55 -12.09 7.72 -6.17
C ALA A 55 -11.38 7.05 -4.99
N MET A 56 -11.52 5.74 -4.80
CA MET A 56 -10.74 4.98 -3.80
C MET A 56 -9.24 5.13 -4.03
N TRP A 57 -8.78 5.02 -5.28
CA TRP A 57 -7.38 5.22 -5.63
C TRP A 57 -6.88 6.63 -5.25
N GLN A 58 -7.68 7.67 -5.47
CA GLN A 58 -7.32 9.04 -5.05
C GLN A 58 -7.17 9.17 -3.53
N VAL A 59 -7.90 8.38 -2.76
CA VAL A 59 -7.76 8.34 -1.30
C VAL A 59 -6.45 7.68 -0.88
N TRP A 60 -6.15 6.50 -1.41
CA TRP A 60 -4.94 5.75 -1.05
C TRP A 60 -3.66 6.45 -1.49
N LEU A 61 -3.67 7.14 -2.63
CA LEU A 61 -2.52 7.87 -3.17
C LEU A 61 -2.24 9.20 -2.47
N ARG A 62 -3.03 9.62 -1.48
CA ARG A 62 -2.71 10.76 -0.62
C ARG A 62 -1.63 10.38 0.39
N ALA A 63 -0.41 10.80 0.12
CA ALA A 63 0.68 10.58 1.06
C ALA A 63 0.55 11.49 2.29
N PRO A 64 1.19 11.14 3.43
CA PRO A 64 1.09 11.89 4.66
C PRO A 64 1.60 13.34 4.58
N ASP A 65 2.60 13.59 3.73
CA ASP A 65 3.16 14.92 3.47
C ASP A 65 3.69 15.05 2.03
N GLU A 66 4.15 16.24 1.69
CA GLU A 66 4.68 16.56 0.36
C GLU A 66 5.93 15.75 0.01
N ALA A 67 6.82 15.53 0.98
CA ALA A 67 8.04 14.76 0.76
C ALA A 67 7.73 13.29 0.42
N ALA A 68 6.78 12.67 1.14
CA ALA A 68 6.29 11.33 0.85
C ALA A 68 5.58 11.28 -0.51
N GLN A 69 4.79 12.31 -0.85
CA GLN A 69 4.09 12.40 -2.12
C GLN A 69 5.07 12.48 -3.31
N GLU A 70 6.12 13.28 -3.20
CA GLU A 70 7.16 13.37 -4.24
C GLU A 70 7.83 12.02 -4.49
N VAL A 71 8.14 11.26 -3.41
CA VAL A 71 8.78 9.95 -3.51
C VAL A 71 7.81 8.91 -4.10
N LEU A 72 6.52 8.93 -3.69
CA LEU A 72 5.48 8.08 -4.25
C LEU A 72 5.35 8.31 -5.76
N ASP A 73 5.17 9.56 -6.16
CA ASP A 73 4.99 9.95 -7.56
C ASP A 73 6.22 9.59 -8.40
N ALA A 74 7.42 9.78 -7.86
CA ALA A 74 8.66 9.40 -8.54
C ALA A 74 8.74 7.88 -8.74
N GLY A 75 8.37 7.09 -7.74
CA GLY A 75 8.30 5.64 -7.81
C GLY A 75 7.30 5.17 -8.86
N MET A 76 6.10 5.76 -8.88
CA MET A 76 5.05 5.45 -9.85
C MET A 76 5.48 5.79 -11.29
N ARG A 77 6.10 6.95 -11.53
CA ARG A 77 6.65 7.29 -12.86
C ARG A 77 7.71 6.29 -13.33
N LYS A 78 8.58 5.84 -12.44
CA LYS A 78 9.59 4.81 -12.75
C LYS A 78 8.94 3.46 -13.10
N ARG A 79 7.94 3.04 -12.34
CA ARG A 79 7.12 1.85 -12.63
C ARG A 79 6.51 1.96 -14.04
N ASP A 80 5.88 3.08 -14.36
CA ASP A 80 5.17 3.30 -15.61
C ASP A 80 6.13 3.34 -16.81
N SER A 81 7.41 3.69 -16.58
CA SER A 81 8.49 3.60 -17.57
C SER A 81 9.24 2.26 -17.56
N TYR A 82 8.75 1.26 -16.81
CA TYR A 82 9.39 -0.07 -16.65
C TYR A 82 10.76 -0.06 -15.97
N ASP A 83 11.17 1.06 -15.33
CA ASP A 83 12.33 1.11 -14.44
C ASP A 83 11.98 0.51 -13.07
N PHE A 84 11.82 -0.82 -13.02
CA PHE A 84 11.40 -1.50 -11.80
C PHE A 84 12.44 -1.44 -10.69
N LEU A 85 13.74 -1.36 -11.02
CA LEU A 85 14.78 -1.20 -10.00
C LEU A 85 14.76 0.19 -9.39
N GLY A 86 14.60 1.21 -10.21
CA GLY A 86 14.44 2.57 -9.74
C GLY A 86 13.13 2.78 -8.97
N ALA A 87 12.04 2.10 -9.35
CA ALA A 87 10.77 2.12 -8.62
C ALA A 87 10.93 1.49 -7.23
N LEU A 88 11.56 0.31 -7.12
CA LEU A 88 11.87 -0.32 -5.83
C LEU A 88 12.67 0.60 -4.94
N ALA A 89 13.76 1.20 -5.44
CA ALA A 89 14.59 2.12 -4.66
C ALA A 89 13.81 3.35 -4.17
N ALA A 90 12.81 3.82 -4.93
CA ALA A 90 11.93 4.90 -4.50
C ALA A 90 10.97 4.43 -3.39
N PHE A 91 10.31 3.28 -3.57
CA PHE A 91 9.36 2.76 -2.59
C PHE A 91 10.05 2.23 -1.32
N ASP A 92 11.31 1.75 -1.39
CA ASP A 92 12.12 1.44 -0.21
C ASP A 92 12.35 2.70 0.64
N ARG A 93 12.66 3.83 0.01
CA ARG A 93 12.78 5.12 0.72
C ARG A 93 11.46 5.59 1.30
N LEU A 94 10.35 5.41 0.55
CA LEU A 94 9.02 5.79 1.01
C LEU A 94 8.62 5.01 2.26
N VAL A 95 8.77 3.69 2.24
CA VAL A 95 8.45 2.82 3.38
C VAL A 95 9.35 3.09 4.58
N ALA A 96 10.65 3.38 4.34
CA ALA A 96 11.57 3.75 5.41
C ALA A 96 11.24 5.11 6.04
N TYR A 97 10.78 6.07 5.24
CA TYR A 97 10.39 7.40 5.70
C TYR A 97 9.01 7.39 6.37
N CYS A 98 8.00 6.74 5.75
CA CYS A 98 6.62 6.68 6.21
C CYS A 98 6.19 5.22 6.49
N PRO A 99 6.64 4.60 7.58
CA PRO A 99 6.36 3.19 7.88
C PRO A 99 4.88 2.91 8.22
N GLU A 100 4.07 3.93 8.46
CA GLU A 100 2.62 3.80 8.70
C GLU A 100 1.76 4.06 7.46
N TYR A 101 2.37 4.35 6.30
CA TYR A 101 1.66 4.62 5.07
C TYR A 101 1.48 3.35 4.24
N ALA A 102 0.28 2.76 4.30
CA ALA A 102 -0.05 1.47 3.67
C ALA A 102 0.23 1.43 2.16
N GLU A 103 -0.04 2.54 1.43
CA GLU A 103 0.17 2.59 -0.02
C GLU A 103 1.65 2.48 -0.41
N GLY A 104 2.57 2.91 0.43
CA GLY A 104 4.01 2.72 0.19
C GLY A 104 4.36 1.23 0.06
N PHE A 105 3.84 0.40 0.95
CA PHE A 105 3.99 -1.06 0.89
C PHE A 105 3.25 -1.65 -0.31
N ASN A 106 2.01 -1.22 -0.57
CA ASN A 106 1.22 -1.70 -1.70
C ASN A 106 1.93 -1.45 -3.05
N GLN A 107 2.49 -0.28 -3.26
CA GLN A 107 3.23 0.04 -4.48
C GLN A 107 4.55 -0.76 -4.59
N ARG A 108 5.27 -0.98 -3.49
CA ARG A 108 6.47 -1.82 -3.50
C ARG A 108 6.12 -3.28 -3.80
N ALA A 109 5.05 -3.78 -3.19
CA ALA A 109 4.53 -5.11 -3.48
C ALA A 109 4.16 -5.29 -4.95
N TYR A 110 3.55 -4.27 -5.55
CA TYR A 110 3.21 -4.34 -6.98
C TYR A 110 4.46 -4.47 -7.87
N ILE A 111 5.55 -3.77 -7.54
CA ILE A 111 6.81 -3.97 -8.27
C ILE A 111 7.40 -5.37 -8.05
N HIS A 112 7.37 -5.88 -6.81
CA HIS A 112 7.78 -7.27 -6.55
C HIS A 112 6.94 -8.27 -7.35
N PHE A 113 5.62 -8.06 -7.42
CA PHE A 113 4.72 -8.88 -8.22
C PHE A 113 5.09 -8.86 -9.72
N LEU A 114 5.29 -7.67 -10.31
CA LEU A 114 5.69 -7.53 -11.71
C LEU A 114 7.03 -8.22 -12.02
N ARG A 115 7.91 -8.29 -11.03
CA ARG A 115 9.19 -9.01 -11.12
C ARG A 115 9.09 -10.49 -10.77
N GLN A 116 7.88 -10.98 -10.47
CA GLN A 116 7.61 -12.36 -10.05
C GLN A 116 8.27 -12.74 -8.71
N ASP A 117 8.68 -11.76 -7.91
CA ASP A 117 9.18 -11.93 -6.54
C ASP A 117 7.99 -12.09 -5.56
N TYR A 118 7.11 -13.07 -5.82
CA TYR A 118 5.81 -13.21 -5.13
C TYR A 118 5.92 -13.32 -3.60
N ALA A 119 6.97 -13.95 -3.10
CA ALA A 119 7.19 -14.05 -1.66
C ALA A 119 7.41 -12.67 -1.01
N LYS A 120 8.17 -11.78 -1.66
CA LYS A 120 8.37 -10.41 -1.18
C LYS A 120 7.11 -9.58 -1.36
N ALA A 121 6.40 -9.73 -2.48
CA ALA A 121 5.12 -9.07 -2.70
C ALA A 121 4.13 -9.40 -1.58
N LEU A 122 4.05 -10.68 -1.16
CA LEU A 122 3.16 -11.10 -0.08
C LEU A 122 3.49 -10.43 1.25
N VAL A 123 4.78 -10.33 1.61
CA VAL A 123 5.22 -9.65 2.85
C VAL A 123 4.77 -8.19 2.88
N ASP A 124 4.94 -7.47 1.78
CA ASP A 124 4.54 -6.08 1.69
C ASP A 124 3.02 -5.91 1.69
N LEU A 125 2.28 -6.80 1.03
CA LEU A 125 0.81 -6.77 1.02
C LEU A 125 0.24 -7.08 2.41
N ASP A 126 0.85 -8.01 3.14
CA ASP A 126 0.49 -8.28 4.54
C ASP A 126 0.73 -7.03 5.42
N ALA A 127 1.84 -6.32 5.21
CA ALA A 127 2.12 -5.06 5.92
C ALA A 127 1.11 -3.97 5.56
N ALA A 128 0.80 -3.78 4.27
CA ALA A 128 -0.20 -2.82 3.82
C ALA A 128 -1.57 -3.08 4.44
N LEU A 129 -2.01 -4.34 4.48
CA LEU A 129 -3.30 -4.74 5.04
C LEU A 129 -3.33 -4.70 6.57
N ALA A 130 -2.20 -4.89 7.25
CA ALA A 130 -2.11 -4.67 8.69
C ALA A 130 -2.33 -3.19 9.06
N LEU A 131 -1.82 -2.26 8.25
CA LEU A 131 -2.01 -0.82 8.41
C LEU A 131 -3.41 -0.36 7.98
N GLN A 132 -3.91 -0.90 6.87
CA GLN A 132 -5.20 -0.52 6.28
C GLN A 132 -5.97 -1.76 5.80
N PRO A 133 -6.72 -2.45 6.69
CA PRO A 133 -7.41 -3.69 6.36
C PRO A 133 -8.40 -3.59 5.19
N LEU A 134 -8.98 -2.41 4.96
CA LEU A 134 -9.93 -2.13 3.88
C LEU A 134 -9.27 -1.60 2.60
N HIS A 135 -7.97 -1.80 2.43
CA HIS A 135 -7.26 -1.41 1.21
C HIS A 135 -7.53 -2.42 0.08
N VAL A 136 -8.62 -2.22 -0.65
CA VAL A 136 -9.12 -3.18 -1.66
C VAL A 136 -8.08 -3.51 -2.73
N ALA A 137 -7.26 -2.54 -3.15
CA ALA A 137 -6.19 -2.81 -4.12
C ALA A 137 -5.11 -3.73 -3.55
N ALA A 138 -4.74 -3.58 -2.26
CA ALA A 138 -3.82 -4.49 -1.59
C ALA A 138 -4.47 -5.87 -1.37
N GLN A 139 -5.76 -5.94 -1.06
CA GLN A 139 -6.51 -7.20 -0.96
C GLN A 139 -6.49 -7.95 -2.30
N SER A 140 -6.78 -7.27 -3.41
CA SER A 140 -6.73 -7.84 -4.76
C SER A 140 -5.30 -8.27 -5.13
N GLY A 141 -4.31 -7.42 -4.91
CA GLY A 141 -2.90 -7.73 -5.13
C GLY A 141 -2.44 -8.96 -4.33
N ARG A 142 -2.89 -9.09 -3.07
CA ARG A 142 -2.61 -10.24 -2.22
C ARG A 142 -3.24 -11.52 -2.77
N ALA A 143 -4.48 -11.45 -3.24
CA ALA A 143 -5.15 -12.59 -3.86
C ALA A 143 -4.40 -13.07 -5.10
N LEU A 144 -3.99 -12.17 -6.00
CA LEU A 144 -3.19 -12.50 -7.17
C LEU A 144 -1.82 -13.09 -6.80
N THR A 145 -1.18 -12.54 -5.77
CA THR A 145 0.11 -13.03 -5.27
C THR A 145 -0.01 -14.44 -4.71
N LEU A 146 -1.02 -14.69 -3.87
CA LEU A 146 -1.31 -16.03 -3.33
C LEU A 146 -1.63 -17.04 -4.43
N MET A 147 -2.38 -16.62 -5.46
CA MET A 147 -2.67 -17.47 -6.62
C MET A 147 -1.38 -17.89 -7.34
N ASN A 148 -0.46 -16.97 -7.57
CA ASN A 148 0.83 -17.27 -8.21
C ASN A 148 1.75 -18.13 -7.31
N LEU A 149 1.57 -18.10 -6.00
CA LEU A 149 2.24 -18.99 -5.05
C LEU A 149 1.55 -20.37 -4.92
N GLY A 150 0.49 -20.65 -5.70
CA GLY A 150 -0.26 -21.90 -5.66
C GLY A 150 -1.20 -22.04 -4.46
N GLN A 151 -1.37 -20.98 -3.66
CA GLN A 151 -2.22 -20.97 -2.46
C GLN A 151 -3.68 -20.61 -2.81
N LEU A 152 -4.31 -21.40 -3.68
CA LEU A 152 -5.58 -21.07 -4.34
C LEU A 152 -6.74 -20.83 -3.35
N SER A 153 -6.84 -21.61 -2.28
CA SER A 153 -7.91 -21.44 -1.27
C SER A 153 -7.79 -20.09 -0.55
N ALA A 154 -6.57 -19.70 -0.17
CA ALA A 154 -6.31 -18.41 0.47
C ALA A 154 -6.52 -17.25 -0.51
N ALA A 155 -6.08 -17.40 -1.76
CA ALA A 155 -6.29 -16.45 -2.85
C ALA A 155 -7.78 -16.19 -3.07
N ARG A 156 -8.59 -17.28 -3.19
CA ARG A 156 -10.03 -17.18 -3.36
C ARG A 156 -10.69 -16.45 -2.20
N LYS A 157 -10.35 -16.80 -0.96
CA LYS A 157 -10.91 -16.15 0.23
C LYS A 157 -10.62 -14.65 0.19
N GLN A 158 -9.36 -14.28 -0.05
CA GLN A 158 -8.95 -12.88 -0.11
C GLN A 158 -9.64 -12.10 -1.24
N LEU A 159 -9.80 -12.72 -2.41
CA LEU A 159 -10.46 -12.05 -3.52
C LEU A 159 -11.97 -11.86 -3.28
N LEU A 160 -12.63 -12.79 -2.61
CA LEU A 160 -14.03 -12.63 -2.21
C LEU A 160 -14.20 -11.43 -1.28
N GLU A 161 -13.32 -11.25 -0.30
CA GLU A 161 -13.31 -10.09 0.59
C GLU A 161 -13.10 -8.78 -0.18
N ALA A 162 -12.20 -8.75 -1.16
CA ALA A 162 -11.96 -7.58 -1.99
C ALA A 162 -13.18 -7.22 -2.86
N VAL A 163 -13.82 -8.22 -3.47
CA VAL A 163 -15.00 -8.05 -4.34
C VAL A 163 -16.23 -7.65 -3.55
N GLU A 164 -16.37 -8.06 -2.28
CA GLU A 164 -17.44 -7.59 -1.40
C GLU A 164 -17.38 -6.07 -1.21
N ASN A 165 -16.17 -5.51 -1.04
CA ASN A 165 -15.98 -4.06 -0.91
C ASN A 165 -16.04 -3.32 -2.24
N ASN A 166 -15.58 -3.95 -3.34
CA ASN A 166 -15.64 -3.37 -4.67
C ASN A 166 -15.98 -4.44 -5.73
N PRO A 167 -17.26 -4.60 -6.09
CA PRO A 167 -17.70 -5.57 -7.10
C PRO A 167 -17.16 -5.32 -8.52
N TRP A 168 -16.59 -4.15 -8.76
CA TRP A 168 -16.09 -3.71 -10.07
C TRP A 168 -14.60 -3.98 -10.31
N LEU A 169 -13.98 -4.74 -9.42
CA LEU A 169 -12.61 -5.22 -9.63
C LEU A 169 -12.55 -6.12 -10.86
N SER A 170 -11.57 -5.88 -11.74
CA SER A 170 -11.31 -6.74 -12.91
C SER A 170 -11.03 -8.20 -12.51
N GLU A 171 -10.38 -8.38 -11.36
CA GLU A 171 -10.02 -9.67 -10.78
C GLU A 171 -11.23 -10.51 -10.35
N ALA A 172 -12.41 -9.91 -10.21
CA ALA A 172 -13.65 -10.63 -9.92
C ALA A 172 -13.92 -11.76 -10.94
N ALA A 173 -13.47 -11.58 -12.18
CA ALA A 173 -13.58 -12.61 -13.22
C ALA A 173 -12.85 -13.92 -12.84
N LEU A 174 -11.83 -13.88 -11.99
CA LEU A 174 -11.12 -15.07 -11.51
C LEU A 174 -11.97 -15.95 -10.59
N LEU A 175 -13.09 -15.44 -10.08
CA LEU A 175 -14.05 -16.17 -9.24
C LEU A 175 -15.14 -16.87 -10.03
N ALA A 176 -15.23 -16.65 -11.34
CA ALA A 176 -16.24 -17.26 -12.20
C ALA A 176 -16.09 -18.80 -12.26
N LYS A 177 -17.17 -19.51 -12.55
CA LYS A 177 -17.14 -20.96 -12.73
C LYS A 177 -16.12 -21.35 -13.83
N GLY A 178 -15.19 -22.23 -13.49
CA GLY A 178 -14.10 -22.66 -14.40
C GLY A 178 -12.90 -21.71 -14.45
N ALA A 179 -12.93 -20.57 -13.75
CA ALA A 179 -11.77 -19.72 -13.58
C ALA A 179 -10.84 -20.24 -12.45
N PRO A 180 -9.57 -19.78 -12.38
CA PRO A 180 -8.58 -20.30 -11.42
C PRO A 180 -9.00 -20.25 -9.95
N LEU A 181 -9.77 -19.26 -9.55
CA LEU A 181 -10.30 -19.10 -8.19
C LEU A 181 -11.82 -19.34 -8.14
N GLY A 182 -12.41 -19.88 -9.20
CA GLY A 182 -13.82 -20.22 -9.25
C GLY A 182 -14.20 -21.40 -8.35
N PRO A 183 -15.50 -21.67 -8.18
CA PRO A 183 -15.93 -22.88 -7.51
C PRO A 183 -15.39 -24.09 -8.29
N GLN A 184 -14.78 -25.03 -7.54
CA GLN A 184 -14.42 -26.34 -8.10
C GLN A 184 -15.74 -26.98 -8.54
N GLY A 185 -15.82 -27.41 -9.81
CA GLY A 185 -17.02 -28.11 -10.29
C GLY A 185 -17.28 -29.33 -9.41
N GLU A 186 -18.52 -29.51 -8.97
CA GLU A 186 -18.93 -30.84 -8.54
C GLU A 186 -18.80 -31.70 -9.80
N ASP A 187 -17.91 -32.69 -9.75
CA ASP A 187 -17.87 -33.76 -10.76
C ASP A 187 -19.23 -34.43 -10.72
N LEU A 188 -19.98 -34.29 -11.84
CA LEU A 188 -21.25 -34.95 -12.06
C LEU A 188 -21.03 -36.45 -12.23
#